data_5dd49f0848e1237a8007ac8a4057045c
#
_entry.id   5dd49f0848e1237a8007ac8a4057045c
#
_cell.length_a   1.000
_cell.length_b   1.000
_cell.length_c   1.000
_cell.angle_alpha   90.00
_cell.angle_beta   90.00
_cell.angle_gamma   90.00
#
_symmetry.space_group_name_H-M   'P 1'
#
loop_
_entity.id
_entity.type
_entity.pdbx_description
1 polymer ?
#
loop_
_entity_poly.entity_id
_entity_poly.type
_entity_poly.pdbx_seq_one_letter_code
_entity_poly.pdbx_strand_id
1 'polypeptide(L)'
;VVANLAGTTRDVNRTELKYKGQTIELLDTAGLRKPGKREVGIEKFSALRSLAAIEEADVCCLLVDATEPHSKLDQSLAGEIVKAGKGIILVITKTDLEHKDSNEILDNLEYDFNFVPFAPVVMTSSVTGKNVTKIFELAVNIDRARHAELKTSDLNKLLMDAVNSHPPAGLKNTHPKLRYMVQTDTCPPWFVVYGSNLSLLHWSYKRYLERRLRDAFDFTGTPIFFSFRNRD
;
A
#
# COMPACT_ATOMS: atom_id res chain seq x y z
N VAL A 1 28.16 -0.23 8.87
CA VAL A 1 29.07 0.19 9.93
C VAL A 1 28.21 0.36 11.19
N VAL A 2 28.33 -0.57 12.11
CA VAL A 2 27.65 -0.49 13.42
C VAL A 2 28.53 0.36 14.32
N ALA A 3 28.07 1.58 14.64
CA ALA A 3 28.66 2.36 15.71
C ALA A 3 27.82 2.19 16.98
N ASN A 4 28.43 1.60 18.03
CA ASN A 4 27.87 1.59 19.37
C ASN A 4 27.89 3.01 19.94
N LEU A 5 26.71 3.64 20.01
CA LEU A 5 26.48 4.80 20.88
C LEU A 5 25.33 4.44 21.82
N ALA A 6 25.69 4.18 23.08
CA ALA A 6 24.74 4.11 24.17
C ALA A 6 24.23 5.51 24.45
N GLY A 7 22.97 5.78 24.18
CA GLY A 7 22.29 7.02 24.47
C GLY A 7 20.78 6.79 24.43
N THR A 8 20.17 6.97 25.57
CA THR A 8 18.74 6.96 25.84
C THR A 8 18.00 7.96 24.95
N THR A 9 17.48 7.51 23.80
CA THR A 9 16.44 8.23 23.10
C THR A 9 15.48 7.25 22.43
N ARG A 10 14.20 7.48 22.61
CA ARG A 10 13.06 6.74 22.08
C ARG A 10 12.82 7.08 20.61
N ASP A 11 13.87 7.38 19.86
CA ASP A 11 13.76 7.88 18.50
C ASP A 11 13.89 6.74 17.50
N VAL A 12 13.04 6.79 16.47
CA VAL A 12 13.17 5.96 15.28
C VAL A 12 14.55 6.24 14.70
N ASN A 13 15.38 5.21 14.53
CA ASN A 13 16.68 5.37 13.91
C ASN A 13 16.48 5.81 12.46
N ARG A 14 17.02 6.96 12.09
CA ARG A 14 16.96 7.50 10.76
C ARG A 14 18.31 7.35 10.07
N THR A 15 18.29 6.89 8.83
CA THR A 15 19.48 6.77 8.01
C THR A 15 19.20 7.31 6.62
N GLU A 16 19.96 8.32 6.21
CA GLU A 16 19.88 8.87 4.86
C GLU A 16 20.75 8.08 3.89
N LEU A 17 20.22 7.82 2.71
CA LEU A 17 20.97 7.25 1.59
C LEU A 17 20.63 8.00 0.29
N LYS A 18 21.59 8.02 -0.64
CA LYS A 18 21.38 8.60 -1.98
C LYS A 18 21.17 7.47 -2.99
N TYR A 19 20.05 7.56 -3.71
CA TYR A 19 19.72 6.63 -4.79
C TYR A 19 19.30 7.38 -6.05
N LYS A 20 20.03 7.21 -7.16
CA LYS A 20 19.78 7.87 -8.47
C LYS A 20 19.53 9.39 -8.35
N GLY A 21 20.32 10.07 -7.50
CA GLY A 21 20.24 11.53 -7.29
C GLY A 21 19.14 12.00 -6.32
N GLN A 22 18.34 11.07 -5.78
CA GLN A 22 17.34 11.37 -4.75
C GLN A 22 17.86 10.96 -3.37
N THR A 23 17.49 11.71 -2.34
CA THR A 23 17.76 11.37 -0.95
C THR A 23 16.58 10.58 -0.41
N ILE A 24 16.83 9.38 0.10
CA ILE A 24 15.85 8.52 0.74
C ILE A 24 16.20 8.45 2.23
N GLU A 25 15.28 8.80 3.09
CA GLU A 25 15.39 8.59 4.52
C GLU A 25 14.78 7.25 4.89
N LEU A 26 15.57 6.39 5.52
CA LEU A 26 15.12 5.10 6.05
C LEU A 26 14.73 5.27 7.50
N LEU A 27 13.47 4.97 7.81
CA LEU A 27 12.98 4.89 9.17
C LEU A 27 13.09 3.43 9.62
N ASP A 28 14.04 3.15 10.53
CA ASP A 28 14.26 1.80 11.03
C ASP A 28 13.31 1.52 12.21
N THR A 29 12.35 0.65 11.96
CA THR A 29 11.48 0.10 13.01
C THR A 29 12.10 -1.13 13.69
N ALA A 30 13.40 -1.40 13.46
CA ALA A 30 14.11 -2.54 14.04
C ALA A 30 14.02 -2.55 15.57
N GLY A 31 13.55 -3.64 16.08
CA GLY A 31 13.28 -3.84 17.51
C GLY A 31 11.84 -4.21 17.82
N LEU A 32 10.95 -4.22 16.82
CA LEU A 32 9.57 -4.66 16.99
C LEU A 32 9.45 -6.18 17.14
N ARG A 33 10.46 -6.93 16.72
CA ARG A 33 10.54 -8.39 16.88
C ARG A 33 11.80 -8.77 17.63
N LYS A 34 11.81 -8.71 18.98
CA LYS A 34 12.73 -9.54 19.77
C LYS A 34 12.03 -10.88 20.02
N PRO A 35 12.54 -12.00 19.49
CA PRO A 35 12.04 -13.33 19.85
C PRO A 35 12.37 -13.59 21.31
N GLY A 36 11.37 -13.91 22.15
CA GLY A 36 11.56 -14.58 23.41
C GLY A 36 11.38 -13.77 24.68
N LYS A 37 10.27 -13.08 24.86
CA LYS A 37 9.57 -12.97 26.15
C LYS A 37 8.20 -12.34 25.91
N ARG A 38 7.17 -13.12 26.13
CA ARG A 38 5.78 -12.65 26.17
C ARG A 38 5.59 -11.76 27.40
N GLU A 39 5.79 -10.47 27.24
CA GLU A 39 5.33 -9.47 28.19
C GLU A 39 4.26 -8.62 27.50
N VAL A 40 3.04 -8.75 27.97
CA VAL A 40 1.81 -8.09 27.46
C VAL A 40 1.95 -6.56 27.34
N GLY A 41 2.94 -5.94 27.98
CA GLY A 41 3.24 -4.51 27.88
C GLY A 41 4.10 -4.13 26.67
N ILE A 42 5.01 -5.00 26.25
CA ILE A 42 5.99 -4.72 25.18
C ILE A 42 5.32 -4.78 23.80
N GLU A 43 4.33 -5.66 23.61
CA GLU A 43 3.59 -5.77 22.34
C GLU A 43 2.79 -4.49 22.02
N LYS A 44 2.17 -3.85 23.02
CA LYS A 44 1.47 -2.58 22.84
C LYS A 44 2.40 -1.43 22.45
N PHE A 45 3.56 -1.33 23.07
CA PHE A 45 4.56 -0.30 22.73
C PHE A 45 5.18 -0.52 21.35
N SER A 46 5.35 -1.78 20.94
CA SER A 46 5.82 -2.17 19.62
C SER A 46 4.83 -1.75 18.55
N ALA A 47 3.55 -2.08 18.74
CA ALA A 47 2.48 -1.70 17.80
C ALA A 47 2.34 -0.17 17.64
N LEU A 48 2.42 0.59 18.75
CA LEU A 48 2.36 2.05 18.72
C LEU A 48 3.53 2.67 17.95
N ARG A 49 4.75 2.11 18.05
CA ARG A 49 5.90 2.58 17.28
C ARG A 49 5.75 2.28 15.80
N SER A 50 5.23 1.10 15.45
CA SER A 50 4.93 0.76 14.05
C SER A 50 3.93 1.73 13.46
N LEU A 51 2.87 2.06 14.18
CA LEU A 51 1.86 3.02 13.73
C LEU A 51 2.47 4.42 13.55
N ALA A 52 3.29 4.88 14.48
CA ALA A 52 3.97 6.17 14.37
C ALA A 52 4.91 6.22 13.15
N ALA A 53 5.67 5.15 12.90
CA ALA A 53 6.53 5.04 11.73
C ALA A 53 5.72 4.99 10.42
N ILE A 54 4.56 4.29 10.41
CA ILE A 54 3.65 4.28 9.27
C ILE A 54 3.13 5.70 8.98
N GLU A 55 2.72 6.43 10.00
CA GLU A 55 2.21 7.81 9.83
C GLU A 55 3.28 8.77 9.26
N GLU A 56 4.53 8.55 9.60
CA GLU A 56 5.64 9.40 9.16
C GLU A 56 6.14 9.02 7.76
N ALA A 57 6.16 7.74 7.39
CA ALA A 57 6.70 7.27 6.13
C ALA A 57 5.83 7.67 4.93
N ASP A 58 6.45 7.83 3.75
CA ASP A 58 5.74 7.93 2.47
C ASP A 58 5.46 6.55 1.87
N VAL A 59 6.43 5.65 1.99
CA VAL A 59 6.34 4.26 1.49
C VAL A 59 6.80 3.30 2.59
N CYS A 60 6.00 2.31 2.87
CA CYS A 60 6.28 1.27 3.85
C CYS A 60 6.74 -0.01 3.16
N CYS A 61 7.84 -0.58 3.64
CA CYS A 61 8.29 -1.91 3.25
C CYS A 61 7.85 -2.91 4.32
N LEU A 62 6.86 -3.74 4.02
CA LEU A 62 6.44 -4.83 4.89
C LEU A 62 7.32 -6.04 4.62
N LEU A 63 8.18 -6.36 5.58
CA LEU A 63 9.10 -7.49 5.49
C LEU A 63 8.42 -8.77 5.95
N VAL A 64 8.37 -9.76 5.07
CA VAL A 64 7.79 -11.08 5.31
C VAL A 64 8.88 -12.13 5.19
N ASP A 65 8.99 -13.01 6.18
CA ASP A 65 9.99 -14.08 6.20
C ASP A 65 9.52 -15.25 5.31
N ALA A 66 10.32 -15.63 4.30
CA ALA A 66 9.99 -16.73 3.40
C ALA A 66 9.91 -18.08 4.12
N THR A 67 10.61 -18.24 5.23
CA THR A 67 10.71 -19.51 5.99
C THR A 67 9.57 -19.70 7.00
N GLU A 68 8.80 -18.65 7.26
CA GLU A 68 7.70 -18.69 8.23
C GLU A 68 6.35 -18.41 7.54
N PRO A 69 5.25 -19.04 8.02
CA PRO A 69 3.92 -18.67 7.55
C PRO A 69 3.61 -17.21 7.83
N HIS A 70 2.90 -16.55 6.91
CA HIS A 70 2.48 -15.17 7.10
C HIS A 70 1.60 -15.03 8.35
N SER A 71 1.95 -14.10 9.22
CA SER A 71 1.24 -13.92 10.47
C SER A 71 0.03 -13.00 10.30
N LYS A 72 -1.00 -13.17 11.15
CA LYS A 72 -2.13 -12.23 11.24
C LYS A 72 -1.66 -10.81 11.56
N LEU A 73 -0.50 -10.68 12.21
CA LEU A 73 0.11 -9.38 12.49
C LEU A 73 0.59 -8.70 11.21
N ASP A 74 1.21 -9.45 10.28
CA ASP A 74 1.68 -8.91 9.01
C ASP A 74 0.49 -8.42 8.16
N GLN A 75 -0.60 -9.19 8.11
CA GLN A 75 -1.84 -8.78 7.45
C GLN A 75 -2.45 -7.52 8.10
N SER A 76 -2.45 -7.45 9.43
CA SER A 76 -2.94 -6.28 10.17
C SER A 76 -2.10 -5.04 9.87
N LEU A 77 -0.76 -5.17 9.85
CA LEU A 77 0.14 -4.07 9.51
C LEU A 77 -0.07 -3.58 8.07
N ALA A 78 -0.24 -4.49 7.10
CA ALA A 78 -0.59 -4.12 5.73
C ALA A 78 -1.91 -3.32 5.69
N GLY A 79 -2.91 -3.75 6.47
CA GLY A 79 -4.18 -3.04 6.61
C GLY A 79 -4.01 -1.62 7.17
N GLU A 80 -3.17 -1.44 8.19
CA GLU A 80 -2.90 -0.12 8.76
C GLU A 80 -2.14 0.80 7.79
N ILE A 81 -1.16 0.27 7.03
CA ILE A 81 -0.45 1.01 5.97
C ILE A 81 -1.44 1.54 4.92
N VAL A 82 -2.36 0.68 4.46
CA VAL A 82 -3.39 1.06 3.49
C VAL A 82 -4.34 2.11 4.04
N LYS A 83 -4.82 1.95 5.29
CA LYS A 83 -5.70 2.93 5.95
C LYS A 83 -5.04 4.29 6.12
N ALA A 84 -3.74 4.30 6.44
CA ALA A 84 -2.95 5.52 6.54
C ALA A 84 -2.63 6.15 5.17
N GLY A 85 -3.05 5.52 4.07
CA GLY A 85 -2.83 6.02 2.72
C GLY A 85 -1.37 6.02 2.28
N LYS A 86 -0.53 5.18 2.86
CA LYS A 86 0.89 5.10 2.56
C LYS A 86 1.18 4.13 1.42
N GLY A 87 2.26 4.38 0.67
CA GLY A 87 2.76 3.41 -0.30
C GLY A 87 3.17 2.11 0.40
N ILE A 88 3.02 0.97 -0.27
CA ILE A 88 3.36 -0.34 0.28
C ILE A 88 4.14 -1.20 -0.70
N ILE A 89 5.19 -1.84 -0.19
CA ILE A 89 5.97 -2.88 -0.88
C ILE A 89 5.97 -4.11 0.02
N LEU A 90 5.59 -5.28 -0.53
CA LEU A 90 5.73 -6.56 0.15
C LEU A 90 7.14 -7.12 -0.15
N VAL A 91 7.98 -7.21 0.87
CA VAL A 91 9.37 -7.65 0.74
C VAL A 91 9.52 -9.03 1.36
N ILE A 92 9.64 -10.06 0.52
CA ILE A 92 9.91 -11.42 0.99
C ILE A 92 11.42 -11.53 1.25
N THR A 93 11.77 -11.80 2.50
CA THR A 93 13.15 -11.89 2.97
C THR A 93 13.61 -13.34 3.12
N LYS A 94 14.92 -13.56 3.28
CA LYS A 94 15.55 -14.87 3.51
C LYS A 94 15.27 -15.91 2.41
N THR A 95 15.10 -15.47 1.18
CA THR A 95 14.82 -16.38 0.05
C THR A 95 16.00 -17.28 -0.32
N ASP A 96 17.14 -17.08 0.26
CA ASP A 96 18.32 -17.96 0.18
C ASP A 96 18.23 -19.20 1.08
N LEU A 97 17.39 -19.17 2.11
CA LEU A 97 17.18 -20.27 3.05
C LEU A 97 15.99 -21.17 2.67
N GLU A 98 15.13 -20.71 1.78
CA GLU A 98 13.91 -21.41 1.42
C GLU A 98 14.16 -22.38 0.25
N HIS A 99 13.70 -23.61 0.41
CA HIS A 99 13.78 -24.66 -0.61
C HIS A 99 12.46 -24.83 -1.40
N LYS A 100 11.43 -24.07 -1.05
CA LYS A 100 10.14 -24.08 -1.76
C LYS A 100 10.26 -23.39 -3.11
N ASP A 101 9.41 -23.81 -4.03
CA ASP A 101 9.28 -23.10 -5.29
C ASP A 101 8.84 -21.65 -5.04
N SER A 102 9.52 -20.73 -5.72
CA SER A 102 9.17 -19.31 -5.68
C SER A 102 7.70 -19.04 -6.00
N ASN A 103 7.07 -19.87 -6.84
CA ASN A 103 5.66 -19.77 -7.18
C ASN A 103 4.76 -20.11 -5.99
N GLU A 104 5.09 -21.15 -5.21
CA GLU A 104 4.33 -21.52 -4.01
C GLU A 104 4.35 -20.39 -2.97
N ILE A 105 5.50 -19.73 -2.80
CA ILE A 105 5.62 -18.58 -1.90
C ILE A 105 4.73 -17.42 -2.37
N LEU A 106 4.73 -17.14 -3.68
CA LEU A 106 3.93 -16.07 -4.26
C LEU A 106 2.43 -16.35 -4.18
N ASP A 107 2.00 -17.58 -4.45
CA ASP A 107 0.60 -18.01 -4.37
C ASP A 107 0.05 -17.87 -2.94
N ASN A 108 0.84 -18.29 -1.94
CA ASN A 108 0.48 -18.13 -0.54
C ASN A 108 0.38 -16.64 -0.14
N LEU A 109 1.33 -15.82 -0.60
CA LEU A 109 1.32 -14.39 -0.36
C LEU A 109 0.09 -13.72 -0.99
N GLU A 110 -0.23 -14.06 -2.24
CA GLU A 110 -1.39 -13.51 -2.95
C GLU A 110 -2.70 -13.88 -2.24
N TYR A 111 -2.81 -15.09 -1.70
CA TYR A 111 -3.95 -15.51 -0.89
C TYR A 111 -4.08 -14.69 0.39
N ASP A 112 -3.00 -14.55 1.15
CA ASP A 112 -2.99 -13.87 2.46
C ASP A 112 -3.10 -12.35 2.36
N PHE A 113 -2.59 -11.74 1.27
CA PHE A 113 -2.60 -10.30 1.03
C PHE A 113 -3.52 -9.89 -0.14
N ASN A 114 -4.55 -10.68 -0.43
CA ASN A 114 -5.51 -10.43 -1.52
C ASN A 114 -6.26 -9.08 -1.43
N PHE A 115 -6.24 -8.44 -0.26
CA PHE A 115 -6.84 -7.14 -0.02
C PHE A 115 -5.92 -5.97 -0.43
N VAL A 116 -4.64 -6.24 -0.77
CA VAL A 116 -3.67 -5.27 -1.29
C VAL A 116 -3.04 -5.72 -2.62
N PRO A 117 -3.85 -6.07 -3.63
CA PRO A 117 -3.36 -6.66 -4.88
C PRO A 117 -2.49 -5.69 -5.70
N PHE A 118 -2.49 -4.44 -5.34
CA PHE A 118 -1.69 -3.39 -5.98
C PHE A 118 -0.28 -3.26 -5.41
N ALA A 119 0.02 -3.94 -4.28
CA ALA A 119 1.34 -3.89 -3.67
C ALA A 119 2.34 -4.73 -4.49
N PRO A 120 3.45 -4.16 -4.96
CA PRO A 120 4.48 -4.94 -5.62
C PRO A 120 5.17 -5.87 -4.63
N VAL A 121 5.52 -7.07 -5.10
CA VAL A 121 6.22 -8.08 -4.33
C VAL A 121 7.69 -8.15 -4.77
N VAL A 122 8.61 -8.17 -3.82
CA VAL A 122 10.05 -8.31 -4.07
C VAL A 122 10.62 -9.43 -3.21
N MET A 123 11.17 -10.44 -3.86
CA MET A 123 11.91 -11.52 -3.20
C MET A 123 13.38 -11.11 -3.01
N THR A 124 13.84 -11.10 -1.76
CA THR A 124 15.17 -10.59 -1.39
C THR A 124 15.97 -11.54 -0.53
N SER A 125 17.29 -11.39 -0.57
CA SER A 125 18.21 -11.98 0.39
C SER A 125 19.25 -10.94 0.78
N SER A 126 19.38 -10.68 2.06
CA SER A 126 20.42 -9.79 2.61
C SER A 126 21.81 -10.44 2.57
N VAL A 127 21.88 -11.78 2.55
CA VAL A 127 23.13 -12.54 2.51
C VAL A 127 23.76 -12.46 1.11
N THR A 128 22.94 -12.66 0.08
CA THR A 128 23.42 -12.64 -1.33
C THR A 128 23.31 -11.25 -1.97
N GLY A 129 22.62 -10.31 -1.35
CA GLY A 129 22.31 -8.99 -1.93
C GLY A 129 21.22 -9.02 -3.01
N LYS A 130 20.58 -10.18 -3.25
CA LYS A 130 19.57 -10.36 -4.29
C LYS A 130 18.42 -9.35 -4.12
N ASN A 131 18.17 -8.57 -5.15
CA ASN A 131 17.06 -7.61 -5.29
C ASN A 131 16.97 -6.52 -4.19
N VAL A 132 17.97 -6.34 -3.34
CA VAL A 132 17.93 -5.31 -2.27
C VAL A 132 17.80 -3.90 -2.86
N THR A 133 18.53 -3.60 -3.93
CA THR A 133 18.47 -2.29 -4.61
C THR A 133 17.15 -2.04 -5.32
N LYS A 134 16.41 -3.10 -5.70
CA LYS A 134 15.11 -3.00 -6.35
C LYS A 134 14.05 -2.38 -5.43
N ILE A 135 14.20 -2.53 -4.11
CA ILE A 135 13.31 -1.90 -3.11
C ILE A 135 13.34 -0.38 -3.26
N PHE A 136 14.54 0.21 -3.41
CA PHE A 136 14.67 1.66 -3.57
C PHE A 136 14.08 2.17 -4.89
N GLU A 137 14.23 1.40 -5.96
CA GLU A 137 13.62 1.73 -7.25
C GLU A 137 12.09 1.73 -7.15
N LEU A 138 11.51 0.72 -6.51
CA LEU A 138 10.08 0.64 -6.28
C LEU A 138 9.59 1.77 -5.37
N ALA A 139 10.30 2.06 -4.28
CA ALA A 139 9.91 3.15 -3.37
C ALA A 139 9.84 4.49 -4.10
N VAL A 140 10.85 4.82 -4.91
CA VAL A 140 10.86 6.05 -5.73
C VAL A 140 9.71 6.07 -6.75
N ASN A 141 9.43 4.94 -7.41
CA ASN A 141 8.35 4.88 -8.39
C ASN A 141 6.97 5.01 -7.72
N ILE A 142 6.79 4.38 -6.56
CA ILE A 142 5.56 4.49 -5.76
C ILE A 142 5.36 5.91 -5.28
N ASP A 143 6.40 6.56 -4.77
CA ASP A 143 6.33 7.95 -4.35
C ASP A 143 5.92 8.86 -5.51
N ARG A 144 6.49 8.68 -6.70
CA ARG A 144 6.09 9.40 -7.91
C ARG A 144 4.62 9.13 -8.29
N ALA A 145 4.18 7.88 -8.23
CA ALA A 145 2.79 7.50 -8.53
C ALA A 145 1.81 8.14 -7.54
N ARG A 146 2.18 8.27 -6.28
CA ARG A 146 1.36 8.92 -5.24
C ARG A 146 1.15 10.41 -5.52
N HIS A 147 2.17 11.09 -6.07
CA HIS A 147 2.14 12.52 -6.38
C HIS A 147 1.58 12.82 -7.78
N ALA A 148 1.15 11.80 -8.53
CA ALA A 148 0.63 12.00 -9.87
C ALA A 148 -0.70 12.76 -9.87
N GLU A 149 -0.74 13.87 -10.59
CA GLU A 149 -1.95 14.65 -10.85
C GLU A 149 -2.56 14.24 -12.18
N LEU A 150 -3.79 13.77 -12.15
CA LEU A 150 -4.51 13.32 -13.34
C LEU A 150 -5.42 14.42 -13.87
N LYS A 151 -5.45 14.54 -15.20
CA LYS A 151 -6.34 15.51 -15.85
C LYS A 151 -7.80 15.11 -15.66
N THR A 152 -8.62 16.06 -15.25
CA THR A 152 -10.07 15.87 -15.07
C THR A 152 -10.75 15.34 -16.35
N SER A 153 -10.28 15.73 -17.53
CA SER A 153 -10.79 15.23 -18.81
C SER A 153 -10.60 13.71 -18.94
N ASP A 154 -9.41 13.20 -18.57
CA ASP A 154 -9.06 11.80 -18.71
C ASP A 154 -9.83 10.94 -17.69
N LEU A 155 -9.98 11.47 -16.47
CA LEU A 155 -10.81 10.86 -15.43
C LEU A 155 -12.28 10.75 -15.87
N ASN A 156 -12.83 11.79 -16.49
CA ASN A 156 -14.22 11.77 -16.93
C ASN A 156 -14.43 10.88 -18.15
N LYS A 157 -13.47 10.81 -19.08
CA LYS A 157 -13.50 9.85 -20.16
C LYS A 157 -13.53 8.42 -19.61
N LEU A 158 -12.63 8.10 -18.70
CA LEU A 158 -12.57 6.79 -18.05
C LEU A 158 -13.89 6.47 -17.32
N LEU A 159 -14.47 7.42 -16.59
CA LEU A 159 -15.73 7.24 -15.89
C LEU A 159 -16.86 6.92 -16.85
N MET A 160 -16.98 7.66 -17.95
CA MET A 160 -18.02 7.42 -18.95
C MET A 160 -17.84 6.07 -19.65
N ASP A 161 -16.61 5.71 -20.01
CA ASP A 161 -16.29 4.41 -20.60
C ASP A 161 -16.63 3.26 -19.63
N ALA A 162 -16.34 3.44 -18.32
CA ALA A 162 -16.69 2.47 -17.32
C ALA A 162 -18.21 2.31 -17.16
N VAL A 163 -18.97 3.41 -17.09
CA VAL A 163 -20.43 3.40 -16.96
C VAL A 163 -21.09 2.81 -18.22
N ASN A 164 -20.60 3.12 -19.40
CA ASN A 164 -21.13 2.58 -20.66
C ASN A 164 -20.87 1.07 -20.78
N SER A 165 -19.68 0.62 -20.37
CA SER A 165 -19.33 -0.81 -20.40
C SER A 165 -20.12 -1.65 -19.39
N HIS A 166 -20.30 -1.12 -18.17
CA HIS A 166 -21.04 -1.78 -17.10
C HIS A 166 -21.87 -0.74 -16.33
N PRO A 167 -23.11 -0.52 -16.74
CA PRO A 167 -24.01 0.40 -16.01
C PRO A 167 -24.20 -0.07 -14.55
N PRO A 168 -24.22 0.84 -13.57
CA PRO A 168 -24.45 0.48 -12.19
C PRO A 168 -25.88 -0.06 -12.00
N ALA A 169 -25.99 -1.17 -11.25
CA ALA A 169 -27.27 -1.75 -10.92
C ALA A 169 -28.08 -0.80 -10.04
N GLY A 170 -29.37 -0.70 -10.34
CA GLY A 170 -30.33 0.07 -9.53
C GLY A 170 -31.06 -0.78 -8.52
N LEU A 171 -31.82 -0.11 -7.66
CA LEU A 171 -32.76 -0.72 -6.73
C LEU A 171 -34.19 -0.29 -7.10
N LYS A 172 -35.08 -1.25 -7.37
CA LYS A 172 -36.43 -0.96 -7.90
C LYS A 172 -36.32 -0.13 -9.19
N ASN A 173 -37.01 1.02 -9.26
CA ASN A 173 -36.99 1.91 -10.41
C ASN A 173 -35.96 3.05 -10.31
N THR A 174 -35.03 2.98 -9.37
CA THR A 174 -34.04 4.04 -9.10
C THR A 174 -32.65 3.50 -9.39
N HIS A 175 -31.88 4.21 -10.25
CA HIS A 175 -30.53 3.83 -10.62
C HIS A 175 -29.53 4.90 -10.19
N PRO A 176 -28.34 4.50 -9.68
CA PRO A 176 -27.22 5.41 -9.51
C PRO A 176 -26.81 6.01 -10.85
N LYS A 177 -26.57 7.31 -10.91
CA LYS A 177 -26.07 8.00 -12.09
C LYS A 177 -24.76 8.69 -11.74
N LEU A 178 -23.64 8.16 -12.24
CA LEU A 178 -22.34 8.80 -12.09
C LEU A 178 -22.20 9.83 -13.20
N ARG A 179 -21.84 11.07 -12.85
CA ARG A 179 -21.81 12.20 -13.79
C ARG A 179 -20.41 12.65 -14.12
N TYR A 180 -19.57 12.84 -13.10
CA TYR A 180 -18.19 13.23 -13.30
C TYR A 180 -17.32 12.84 -12.11
N MET A 181 -16.01 12.79 -12.32
CA MET A 181 -14.99 12.43 -11.35
C MET A 181 -13.87 13.46 -11.38
N VAL A 182 -13.36 13.80 -10.20
CA VAL A 182 -12.21 14.68 -10.01
C VAL A 182 -11.25 14.06 -9.01
N GLN A 183 -9.96 14.31 -9.19
CA GLN A 183 -8.96 14.07 -8.17
C GLN A 183 -8.90 15.29 -7.26
N THR A 184 -9.02 15.06 -5.94
CA THR A 184 -9.02 16.14 -4.95
C THR A 184 -7.75 16.18 -4.12
N ASP A 185 -7.01 15.08 -4.10
CA ASP A 185 -5.74 14.95 -3.37
C ASP A 185 -4.80 13.96 -4.06
N THR A 186 -3.51 14.03 -3.77
CA THR A 186 -2.47 13.18 -4.34
C THR A 186 -1.84 12.23 -3.33
N CYS A 187 -1.68 12.62 -2.08
CA CYS A 187 -0.98 11.83 -1.05
C CYS A 187 -1.82 11.59 0.22
N PRO A 188 -2.71 10.61 0.21
CA PRO A 188 -2.97 9.59 -0.81
C PRO A 188 -3.84 10.11 -1.98
N PRO A 189 -3.77 9.47 -3.18
CA PRO A 189 -4.65 9.80 -4.29
C PRO A 189 -6.12 9.63 -3.88
N TRP A 190 -6.88 10.73 -3.92
CA TRP A 190 -8.28 10.77 -3.55
C TRP A 190 -9.15 11.24 -4.70
N PHE A 191 -10.18 10.47 -5.01
CA PHE A 191 -11.10 10.76 -6.11
C PHE A 191 -12.52 10.97 -5.59
N VAL A 192 -13.17 12.03 -6.07
CA VAL A 192 -14.57 12.29 -5.76
C VAL A 192 -15.40 12.07 -7.01
N VAL A 193 -16.36 11.17 -6.91
CA VAL A 193 -17.36 10.90 -7.94
C VAL A 193 -18.65 11.59 -7.57
N TYR A 194 -19.13 12.43 -8.47
CA TYR A 194 -20.39 13.15 -8.33
C TYR A 194 -21.48 12.55 -9.21
N GLY A 195 -22.70 12.56 -8.69
CA GLY A 195 -23.83 12.03 -9.41
C GLY A 195 -25.12 12.07 -8.62
N SER A 196 -26.08 11.26 -8.98
CA SER A 196 -27.35 11.14 -8.24
C SER A 196 -27.60 9.69 -7.83
N ASN A 197 -28.28 9.51 -6.69
CA ASN A 197 -28.59 8.21 -6.09
C ASN A 197 -27.34 7.34 -5.78
N LEU A 198 -26.20 7.97 -5.52
CA LEU A 198 -24.92 7.26 -5.31
C LEU A 198 -24.88 6.46 -4.00
N SER A 199 -25.79 6.74 -3.06
CA SER A 199 -25.98 5.92 -1.86
C SER A 199 -26.43 4.49 -2.18
N LEU A 200 -27.05 4.28 -3.34
CA LEU A 200 -27.47 2.96 -3.82
C LEU A 200 -26.36 2.18 -4.50
N LEU A 201 -25.19 2.82 -4.71
CA LEU A 201 -24.08 2.19 -5.42
C LEU A 201 -23.50 1.04 -4.59
N HIS A 202 -23.59 -0.17 -5.12
CA HIS A 202 -23.06 -1.36 -4.45
C HIS A 202 -21.52 -1.28 -4.34
N TRP A 203 -20.98 -1.82 -3.27
CA TRP A 203 -19.53 -1.83 -3.01
C TRP A 203 -18.70 -2.48 -4.13
N SER A 204 -19.24 -3.48 -4.82
CA SER A 204 -18.56 -4.13 -5.96
C SER A 204 -18.34 -3.17 -7.13
N TYR A 205 -19.26 -2.20 -7.34
CA TYR A 205 -19.10 -1.21 -8.38
C TYR A 205 -17.98 -0.20 -8.04
N LYS A 206 -17.83 0.13 -6.76
CA LYS A 206 -16.70 0.96 -6.29
C LYS A 206 -15.37 0.27 -6.58
N ARG A 207 -15.27 -1.04 -6.30
CA ARG A 207 -14.10 -1.85 -6.66
C ARG A 207 -13.86 -1.93 -8.16
N TYR A 208 -14.93 -2.05 -8.96
CA TYR A 208 -14.82 -2.02 -10.41
C TYR A 208 -14.22 -0.69 -10.91
N LEU A 209 -14.68 0.45 -10.38
CA LEU A 209 -14.13 1.77 -10.74
C LEU A 209 -12.66 1.90 -10.33
N GLU A 210 -12.31 1.42 -9.15
CA GLU A 210 -10.91 1.39 -8.70
C GLU A 210 -10.03 0.58 -9.67
N ARG A 211 -10.48 -0.62 -10.05
CA ARG A 211 -9.76 -1.46 -11.01
C ARG A 211 -9.59 -0.74 -12.35
N ARG A 212 -10.64 -0.14 -12.89
CA ARG A 212 -10.58 0.62 -14.15
C ARG A 212 -9.60 1.79 -14.08
N LEU A 213 -9.52 2.45 -12.90
CA LEU A 213 -8.57 3.54 -12.68
C LEU A 213 -7.13 3.01 -12.66
N ARG A 214 -6.87 1.88 -12.00
CA ARG A 214 -5.56 1.22 -11.95
C ARG A 214 -5.13 0.66 -13.31
N ASP A 215 -6.07 0.18 -14.12
CA ASP A 215 -5.79 -0.31 -15.47
C ASP A 215 -5.39 0.83 -16.43
N ALA A 216 -5.86 2.05 -16.18
CA ALA A 216 -5.59 3.23 -17.02
C ALA A 216 -4.39 4.07 -16.55
N PHE A 217 -4.08 4.05 -15.25
CA PHE A 217 -3.05 4.88 -14.65
C PHE A 217 -2.20 4.06 -13.67
N ASP A 218 -0.90 4.36 -13.63
CA ASP A 218 0.02 3.67 -12.73
C ASP A 218 -0.16 4.14 -11.28
N PHE A 219 -0.80 3.29 -10.48
CA PHE A 219 -0.92 3.41 -9.03
C PHE A 219 -0.33 2.17 -8.32
N THR A 220 0.68 1.55 -8.93
CA THR A 220 1.40 0.43 -8.32
C THR A 220 1.89 0.82 -6.92
N GLY A 221 1.66 -0.04 -5.94
CA GLY A 221 2.05 0.16 -4.54
C GLY A 221 1.33 1.29 -3.81
N THR A 222 0.34 1.95 -4.44
CA THR A 222 -0.33 3.12 -3.89
C THR A 222 -1.81 2.82 -3.63
N PRO A 223 -2.31 2.97 -2.39
CA PRO A 223 -3.75 2.91 -2.13
C PRO A 223 -4.47 4.11 -2.77
N ILE A 224 -5.69 3.88 -3.26
CA ILE A 224 -6.54 4.90 -3.86
C ILE A 224 -7.82 5.01 -3.06
N PHE A 225 -8.27 6.24 -2.83
CA PHE A 225 -9.51 6.48 -2.09
C PHE A 225 -10.58 7.10 -2.96
N PHE A 226 -11.83 6.69 -2.71
CA PHE A 226 -13.00 7.21 -3.40
C PHE A 226 -14.01 7.78 -2.42
N SER A 227 -14.54 8.94 -2.75
CA SER A 227 -15.75 9.51 -2.16
C SER A 227 -16.84 9.62 -3.21
N PHE A 228 -18.07 9.34 -2.82
CA PHE A 228 -19.25 9.42 -3.68
C PHE A 228 -20.20 10.47 -3.13
N ARG A 229 -20.46 11.52 -3.90
CA ARG A 229 -21.26 12.66 -3.47
C ARG A 229 -22.45 12.87 -4.39
N ASN A 230 -23.66 12.86 -3.80
CA ASN A 230 -24.84 13.29 -4.54
C ASN A 230 -24.74 14.78 -4.84
N ARG A 231 -25.06 15.13 -6.07
CA ARG A 231 -25.22 16.51 -6.50
C ARG A 231 -26.53 16.58 -7.28
N ASP A 232 -27.41 17.44 -6.81
CA ASP A 232 -28.70 17.75 -7.44
C ASP A 232 -28.50 18.48 -8.78
#